data_eb33cc410671e1ce33e4b4ed163a707e
#
_entry.id   eb33cc410671e1ce33e4b4ed163a707e
#
_cell.length_a   1.000
_cell.length_b   1.000
_cell.length_c   1.000
_cell.angle_alpha   90.00
_cell.angle_beta   90.00
_cell.angle_gamma   90.00
#
_symmetry.space_group_name_H-M   'P 1'
#
loop_
_entity.id
_entity.type
_entity.pdbx_description
1 polymer ?
#
loop_
_entity_poly.entity_id
_entity_poly.type
_entity_poly.pdbx_seq_one_letter_code
_entity_poly.pdbx_strand_id
1 'polypeptide(L)'
;MRLSRKLKLCTFIITILFSINIAHAIPSGGVYPPEFNYKNGYWYDSWDYNRNLYAGEDGFLPNVAYESLGSDKELAYELGEWFVENYDNRVERAEAILNYVQRWTDYGFDEDTVFRNGVAQVEWAWNADEMAHEFDETIYSVAIGDCEDLAFLCATLYIASNIEVALVEPPEHVALLIWLPEYDNANYYWDIPDDGKESGWIWVEATGEANPLGWTPPDFSDGDWNIFLVGFSKFSVDYSPKYPKAEDDVIVRATIESATSTINTVFLNYQIGSNSQEIPMINKGLYYEAVIPKQEDGTKVTCTVYARDYKEFTSEQKIEYTIGQGLQLPTYLLEVGVILFIILIIILVLANSSK
;
A
#
# COMPACT_ATOMS: atom_id res chain seq x y z
N MET A 1 -37.09 42.19 10.46
CA MET A 1 -36.25 41.13 9.87
C MET A 1 -35.29 40.62 10.93
N ARG A 2 -35.74 39.65 11.75
CA ARG A 2 -34.94 39.03 12.84
C ARG A 2 -34.88 37.52 12.61
N LEU A 3 -34.03 37.11 11.66
CA LEU A 3 -33.85 35.68 11.30
C LEU A 3 -32.38 35.22 11.42
N SER A 4 -31.53 35.91 12.17
CA SER A 4 -30.10 35.65 12.12
C SER A 4 -29.48 34.95 13.36
N ARG A 5 -30.17 34.95 14.50
CA ARG A 5 -29.56 34.37 15.71
C ARG A 5 -29.76 32.84 15.87
N LYS A 6 -30.90 32.33 15.41
CA LYS A 6 -31.13 30.88 15.50
C LYS A 6 -30.36 30.07 14.44
N LEU A 7 -30.19 30.68 13.26
CA LEU A 7 -29.41 30.04 12.18
C LEU A 7 -27.88 30.01 12.48
N LYS A 8 -27.37 31.09 13.09
CA LYS A 8 -25.96 31.13 13.52
C LYS A 8 -25.67 30.17 14.67
N LEU A 9 -26.64 29.95 15.57
CA LEU A 9 -26.47 29.00 16.66
C LEU A 9 -26.53 27.54 16.14
N CYS A 10 -27.39 27.22 15.17
CA CYS A 10 -27.41 25.92 14.53
C CYS A 10 -26.16 25.65 13.69
N THR A 11 -25.65 26.64 12.95
CA THR A 11 -24.41 26.51 12.20
C THR A 11 -23.20 26.36 13.13
N PHE A 12 -23.18 27.09 14.25
CA PHE A 12 -22.13 26.97 15.26
C PHE A 12 -22.18 25.64 16.01
N ILE A 13 -23.37 25.12 16.32
CA ILE A 13 -23.54 23.80 16.93
C ILE A 13 -23.21 22.66 15.94
N ILE A 14 -23.52 22.84 14.63
CA ILE A 14 -23.15 21.87 13.59
C ILE A 14 -21.64 21.91 13.37
N THR A 15 -21.00 23.07 13.36
CA THR A 15 -19.55 23.20 13.25
C THR A 15 -18.83 22.63 14.50
N ILE A 16 -19.40 22.80 15.69
CA ILE A 16 -18.89 22.20 16.93
C ILE A 16 -19.13 20.66 16.95
N LEU A 17 -20.22 20.17 16.36
CA LEU A 17 -20.48 18.74 16.26
C LEU A 17 -19.61 18.02 15.21
N PHE A 18 -19.13 18.74 14.19
CA PHE A 18 -18.14 18.23 13.22
C PHE A 18 -16.68 18.48 13.66
N SER A 19 -16.45 19.30 14.66
CA SER A 19 -15.16 19.44 15.34
C SER A 19 -15.06 18.63 16.65
N ILE A 20 -16.06 17.81 16.97
CA ILE A 20 -15.95 16.79 17.99
C ILE A 20 -15.33 15.55 17.33
N ASN A 21 -14.00 15.64 17.17
CA ASN A 21 -13.13 14.58 17.56
C ASN A 21 -13.30 13.26 16.87
N ILE A 22 -12.45 13.09 16.03
CA ILE A 22 -11.66 11.89 16.22
C ILE A 22 -10.46 12.33 17.10
N ALA A 23 -10.63 12.42 18.41
CA ALA A 23 -9.58 12.07 19.31
C ALA A 23 -9.39 10.58 19.04
N HIS A 24 -8.39 10.25 18.24
CA HIS A 24 -7.94 8.88 18.10
C HIS A 24 -7.63 8.48 19.55
N ALA A 25 -8.42 7.55 20.09
CA ALA A 25 -7.99 6.87 21.29
C ALA A 25 -6.67 6.24 20.88
N ILE A 26 -5.56 6.72 21.43
CA ILE A 26 -4.25 6.13 21.24
C ILE A 26 -4.44 4.66 21.59
N PRO A 27 -4.26 3.74 20.65
CA PRO A 27 -4.45 2.33 20.95
C PRO A 27 -3.47 1.91 22.03
N SER A 28 -3.94 1.27 23.04
CA SER A 28 -3.15 0.87 24.22
C SER A 28 -2.52 -0.50 24.02
N GLY A 29 -1.77 -0.73 22.96
CA GLY A 29 -1.32 -2.11 22.65
C GLY A 29 0.12 -2.29 22.16
N GLY A 30 0.78 -1.24 21.75
CA GLY A 30 2.16 -1.35 21.26
C GLY A 30 3.20 -1.48 22.38
N VAL A 31 4.35 -2.05 22.06
CA VAL A 31 5.53 -2.07 22.95
C VAL A 31 6.24 -0.73 22.85
N TYR A 32 5.60 0.32 23.35
CA TYR A 32 6.15 1.65 23.40
C TYR A 32 6.30 2.12 24.87
N PRO A 33 7.41 2.76 25.25
CA PRO A 33 8.65 2.91 24.48
C PRO A 33 9.42 1.59 24.42
N PRO A 34 10.16 1.33 23.30
CA PRO A 34 10.97 0.13 23.19
C PRO A 34 12.12 0.14 24.22
N GLU A 35 12.52 -1.04 24.67
CA GLU A 35 13.69 -1.21 25.51
C GLU A 35 14.95 -1.27 24.65
N PHE A 36 16.01 -0.58 25.06
CA PHE A 36 17.28 -0.54 24.33
C PHE A 36 18.42 -1.18 25.12
N ASN A 37 19.23 -1.96 24.41
CA ASN A 37 20.44 -2.59 24.94
C ASN A 37 21.69 -2.13 24.18
N TYR A 38 22.74 -1.71 24.92
CA TYR A 38 24.00 -1.36 24.30
C TYR A 38 24.97 -2.54 24.29
N LYS A 39 25.37 -2.98 23.10
CA LYS A 39 26.31 -4.10 22.91
C LYS A 39 27.25 -3.82 21.72
N ASN A 40 28.53 -4.14 21.86
CA ASN A 40 29.53 -4.04 20.79
C ASN A 40 29.69 -2.64 20.13
N GLY A 41 29.35 -1.56 20.84
CA GLY A 41 29.42 -0.23 20.27
C GLY A 41 28.13 0.30 19.69
N TYR A 42 27.09 -0.51 19.66
CA TYR A 42 25.80 -0.19 19.04
C TYR A 42 24.63 -0.36 20.02
N TRP A 43 23.55 0.34 19.72
CA TRP A 43 22.28 0.22 20.40
C TRP A 43 21.33 -0.70 19.64
N TYR A 44 20.70 -1.61 20.36
CA TYR A 44 19.71 -2.55 19.84
C TYR A 44 18.42 -2.41 20.63
N ASP A 45 17.30 -2.51 19.94
CA ASP A 45 15.98 -2.55 20.58
C ASP A 45 15.62 -3.96 21.10
N SER A 46 14.39 -4.12 21.57
CA SER A 46 13.87 -5.39 22.10
C SER A 46 13.69 -6.50 21.05
N TRP A 47 13.66 -6.14 19.75
CA TRP A 47 13.64 -7.09 18.63
C TRP A 47 15.02 -7.42 18.08
N ASP A 48 16.07 -6.89 18.71
CA ASP A 48 17.48 -7.08 18.32
C ASP A 48 17.85 -6.35 17.01
N TYR A 49 17.11 -5.28 16.64
CA TYR A 49 17.49 -4.40 15.55
C TYR A 49 18.44 -3.32 16.01
N ASN A 50 19.45 -3.09 15.17
CA ASN A 50 20.42 -2.02 15.39
C ASN A 50 19.78 -0.67 15.09
N ARG A 51 19.98 0.32 15.97
CA ARG A 51 19.35 1.63 15.84
C ARG A 51 20.32 2.74 15.44
N ASN A 52 21.62 2.48 15.50
CA ASN A 52 22.64 3.48 15.18
C ASN A 52 23.73 2.96 14.24
N LEU A 53 23.39 2.01 13.37
CA LEU A 53 24.20 1.59 12.22
C LEU A 53 23.32 1.65 10.97
N TYR A 54 23.59 2.63 10.13
CA TYR A 54 22.80 2.91 8.94
C TYR A 54 22.81 1.76 7.92
N ALA A 55 23.99 1.34 7.50
CA ALA A 55 24.16 0.45 6.35
C ALA A 55 24.86 -0.86 6.70
N GLY A 56 24.72 -1.85 5.81
CA GLY A 56 25.32 -3.16 5.92
C GLY A 56 24.32 -4.23 6.35
N GLU A 57 24.80 -5.48 6.48
CA GLU A 57 23.97 -6.64 6.81
C GLU A 57 23.26 -6.49 8.18
N ASP A 58 23.93 -5.82 9.13
CA ASP A 58 23.41 -5.55 10.46
C ASP A 58 22.84 -4.12 10.63
N GLY A 59 22.71 -3.36 9.53
CA GLY A 59 22.18 -2.01 9.54
C GLY A 59 20.65 -1.96 9.75
N PHE A 60 20.15 -0.78 10.11
CA PHE A 60 18.73 -0.64 10.41
C PHE A 60 17.82 -0.63 9.16
N LEU A 61 18.33 -0.27 8.00
CA LEU A 61 17.55 -0.26 6.77
C LEU A 61 17.61 -1.65 6.08
N PRO A 62 16.51 -2.32 5.73
CA PRO A 62 15.11 -1.94 5.89
C PRO A 62 14.45 -2.43 7.20
N ASN A 63 15.18 -3.04 8.11
CA ASN A 63 14.64 -3.82 9.23
C ASN A 63 13.74 -2.99 10.17
N VAL A 64 14.11 -1.74 10.46
CA VAL A 64 13.35 -0.88 11.37
C VAL A 64 11.97 -0.53 10.81
N ALA A 65 11.86 -0.37 9.48
CA ALA A 65 10.55 -0.19 8.85
C ALA A 65 9.62 -1.40 9.06
N TYR A 66 10.18 -2.61 9.04
CA TYR A 66 9.40 -3.84 9.21
C TYR A 66 8.90 -4.03 10.64
N GLU A 67 9.64 -3.55 11.62
CA GLU A 67 9.28 -3.67 13.03
C GLU A 67 7.91 -3.04 13.33
N SER A 68 7.64 -1.87 12.79
CA SER A 68 6.40 -1.14 13.03
C SER A 68 5.16 -1.75 12.35
N LEU A 69 5.35 -2.77 11.53
CA LEU A 69 4.28 -3.49 10.85
C LEU A 69 3.97 -4.84 11.52
N GLY A 70 4.41 -5.02 12.77
CA GLY A 70 4.27 -6.26 13.51
C GLY A 70 2.85 -6.63 13.95
N SER A 71 2.75 -7.75 14.68
CA SER A 71 1.51 -8.43 15.06
C SER A 71 0.55 -7.60 15.92
N ASP A 72 1.08 -6.62 16.63
CA ASP A 72 0.30 -5.86 17.61
C ASP A 72 -0.46 -4.69 16.98
N LYS A 73 -0.32 -4.48 15.65
CA LYS A 73 -0.94 -3.35 14.93
C LYS A 73 -0.73 -2.05 15.69
N GLU A 74 0.51 -1.65 15.77
CA GLU A 74 0.94 -0.48 16.51
C GLU A 74 0.37 0.82 15.92
N LEU A 75 0.52 1.92 16.62
CA LEU A 75 -0.15 3.19 16.33
C LEU A 75 0.04 3.67 14.89
N ALA A 76 1.24 3.56 14.32
CA ALA A 76 1.50 3.96 12.95
C ALA A 76 0.68 3.14 11.94
N TYR A 77 0.55 1.82 12.18
CA TYR A 77 -0.27 0.96 11.33
C TYR A 77 -1.75 1.31 11.42
N GLU A 78 -2.27 1.53 12.61
CA GLU A 78 -3.67 1.94 12.82
C GLU A 78 -4.00 3.29 12.19
N LEU A 79 -3.03 4.23 12.20
CA LEU A 79 -3.17 5.50 11.47
C LEU A 79 -3.28 5.27 9.96
N GLY A 80 -2.50 4.35 9.39
CA GLY A 80 -2.61 3.97 7.98
C GLY A 80 -3.96 3.35 7.64
N GLU A 81 -4.49 2.44 8.48
CA GLU A 81 -5.84 1.86 8.33
C GLU A 81 -6.92 2.95 8.38
N TRP A 82 -6.76 3.96 9.24
CA TRP A 82 -7.67 5.11 9.29
C TRP A 82 -7.79 5.83 7.94
N PHE A 83 -6.70 5.97 7.19
CA PHE A 83 -6.75 6.57 5.84
C PHE A 83 -7.56 5.73 4.86
N VAL A 84 -7.58 4.40 4.98
CA VAL A 84 -8.47 3.52 4.18
C VAL A 84 -9.94 3.82 4.45
N GLU A 85 -10.30 4.01 5.72
CA GLU A 85 -11.68 4.26 6.12
C GLU A 85 -12.18 5.65 5.72
N ASN A 86 -11.29 6.62 5.52
CA ASN A 86 -11.65 8.02 5.28
C ASN A 86 -11.43 8.50 3.84
N TYR A 87 -10.69 7.75 3.03
CA TYR A 87 -10.38 8.07 1.64
C TYR A 87 -10.55 6.84 0.74
N ASP A 88 -11.69 6.74 0.08
CA ASP A 88 -11.98 5.65 -0.86
C ASP A 88 -11.06 5.68 -2.10
N ASN A 89 -10.74 6.88 -2.57
CA ASN A 89 -9.87 7.08 -3.72
C ASN A 89 -8.41 6.91 -3.32
N ARG A 90 -7.70 6.02 -4.01
CA ARG A 90 -6.32 5.66 -3.70
C ARG A 90 -5.33 6.82 -3.90
N VAL A 91 -5.55 7.67 -4.90
CA VAL A 91 -4.73 8.86 -5.16
C VAL A 91 -4.94 9.90 -4.06
N GLU A 92 -6.20 10.23 -3.73
CA GLU A 92 -6.52 11.17 -2.66
C GLU A 92 -5.98 10.69 -1.30
N ARG A 93 -6.04 9.38 -1.06
CA ARG A 93 -5.47 8.75 0.13
C ARG A 93 -3.95 8.91 0.19
N ALA A 94 -3.25 8.67 -0.92
CA ALA A 94 -1.80 8.82 -0.99
C ALA A 94 -1.36 10.28 -0.74
N GLU A 95 -2.05 11.25 -1.34
CA GLU A 95 -1.80 12.67 -1.09
C GLU A 95 -2.09 13.05 0.36
N ALA A 96 -3.17 12.53 0.94
CA ALA A 96 -3.54 12.82 2.33
C ALA A 96 -2.50 12.29 3.33
N ILE A 97 -1.94 11.10 3.09
CA ILE A 97 -0.89 10.51 3.93
C ILE A 97 0.38 11.39 3.89
N LEU A 98 0.87 11.73 2.70
CA LEU A 98 2.05 12.58 2.58
C LEU A 98 1.85 13.93 3.27
N ASN A 99 0.73 14.59 3.02
CA ASN A 99 0.38 15.86 3.67
C ASN A 99 0.30 15.72 5.20
N TYR A 100 -0.18 14.57 5.70
CA TYR A 100 -0.26 14.30 7.12
C TYR A 100 1.13 14.19 7.74
N VAL A 101 2.02 13.40 7.16
CA VAL A 101 3.40 13.25 7.64
C VAL A 101 4.10 14.61 7.61
N GLN A 102 4.13 15.31 6.48
CA GLN A 102 4.76 16.65 6.35
C GLN A 102 4.21 17.69 7.33
N ARG A 103 2.98 17.54 7.77
CA ARG A 103 2.35 18.47 8.73
C ARG A 103 2.74 18.18 10.18
N TRP A 104 2.93 16.90 10.53
CA TRP A 104 3.11 16.47 11.90
C TRP A 104 4.54 16.04 12.23
N THR A 105 5.46 16.28 11.28
CA THR A 105 6.87 16.04 11.49
C THR A 105 7.70 17.28 11.13
N ASP A 106 8.78 17.51 11.87
CA ASP A 106 9.81 18.50 11.57
C ASP A 106 11.14 17.78 11.34
N TYR A 107 11.95 18.26 10.40
CA TYR A 107 13.27 17.71 10.15
C TYR A 107 14.25 18.11 11.24
N GLY A 108 14.98 17.16 11.80
CA GLY A 108 16.01 17.40 12.81
C GLY A 108 17.09 16.33 12.78
N PHE A 109 18.36 16.74 12.89
CA PHE A 109 19.47 15.81 12.92
C PHE A 109 19.54 15.05 14.24
N ASP A 110 19.89 13.79 14.19
CA ASP A 110 20.01 12.89 15.34
C ASP A 110 20.95 13.43 16.42
N GLU A 111 22.08 13.99 16.03
CA GLU A 111 23.06 14.54 16.96
C GLU A 111 22.54 15.70 17.82
N ASP A 112 21.51 16.37 17.38
CA ASP A 112 20.83 17.46 18.09
C ASP A 112 19.64 16.98 18.92
N THR A 113 19.04 15.86 18.56
CA THR A 113 17.76 15.41 19.10
C THR A 113 17.85 14.13 19.93
N VAL A 114 18.76 13.22 19.60
CA VAL A 114 18.84 11.89 20.21
C VAL A 114 20.03 11.77 21.19
N PHE A 115 19.70 11.51 22.45
CA PHE A 115 20.74 11.31 23.49
C PHE A 115 20.51 9.95 24.19
N ARG A 116 21.57 9.12 24.22
CA ARG A 116 21.58 7.85 24.96
C ARG A 116 22.66 7.88 26.01
N ASN A 117 22.29 7.65 27.27
CA ASN A 117 23.19 7.80 28.42
C ASN A 117 23.95 9.15 28.46
N GLY A 118 23.32 10.22 27.99
CA GLY A 118 23.90 11.56 27.94
C GLY A 118 24.92 11.80 26.80
N VAL A 119 24.99 10.87 25.84
CA VAL A 119 25.80 10.98 24.62
C VAL A 119 24.90 11.20 23.43
N ALA A 120 25.18 12.25 22.65
CA ALA A 120 24.50 12.49 21.38
C ALA A 120 24.76 11.33 20.41
N GLN A 121 23.75 10.90 19.70
CA GLN A 121 23.87 9.88 18.65
C GLN A 121 24.05 10.59 17.31
N VAL A 122 25.04 10.19 16.54
CA VAL A 122 25.31 10.76 15.19
C VAL A 122 24.37 10.16 14.17
N GLU A 123 23.85 9.00 14.47
CA GLU A 123 22.95 8.22 13.64
C GLU A 123 21.98 7.49 14.55
N TRP A 124 20.69 7.58 14.31
CA TRP A 124 19.67 6.90 15.09
C TRP A 124 18.39 6.72 14.32
N ALA A 125 17.99 5.51 14.06
CA ALA A 125 16.71 5.24 13.44
C ALA A 125 15.58 5.16 14.47
N TRP A 126 14.60 6.05 14.37
CA TRP A 126 13.29 5.89 14.99
C TRP A 126 12.43 4.96 14.14
N ASN A 127 11.69 4.05 14.75
CA ASN A 127 10.68 3.32 13.98
C ASN A 127 9.41 4.17 13.78
N ALA A 128 8.54 3.71 12.90
CA ALA A 128 7.32 4.44 12.57
C ALA A 128 6.41 4.66 13.77
N ASP A 129 6.37 3.70 14.69
CA ASP A 129 5.50 3.76 15.86
C ASP A 129 6.03 4.75 16.91
N GLU A 130 7.36 4.80 17.11
CA GLU A 130 8.00 5.80 17.94
C GLU A 130 7.70 7.21 17.42
N MET A 131 7.85 7.44 16.12
CA MET A 131 7.51 8.72 15.49
C MET A 131 6.01 9.05 15.66
N ALA A 132 5.13 8.07 15.49
CA ALA A 132 3.69 8.27 15.64
C ALA A 132 3.28 8.64 17.08
N HIS A 133 4.03 8.24 18.09
CA HIS A 133 3.77 8.58 19.48
C HIS A 133 4.24 10.00 19.87
N GLU A 134 5.16 10.61 19.12
CA GLU A 134 5.73 11.92 19.45
C GLU A 134 4.86 13.10 19.03
N PHE A 135 3.96 12.93 18.02
CA PHE A 135 3.07 14.02 17.65
C PHE A 135 1.71 13.94 18.36
N ASP A 136 1.19 15.11 18.73
CA ASP A 136 -0.12 15.26 19.37
C ASP A 136 -0.89 16.41 18.73
N GLU A 137 -1.92 16.06 17.98
CA GLU A 137 -2.78 17.02 17.28
C GLU A 137 -3.51 17.97 18.22
N THR A 138 -3.73 17.57 19.49
CA THR A 138 -4.48 18.36 20.47
C THR A 138 -3.67 19.52 21.03
N ILE A 139 -2.35 19.39 21.11
CA ILE A 139 -1.44 20.39 21.63
C ILE A 139 -0.48 20.92 20.55
N TYR A 140 -0.64 20.48 19.29
CA TYR A 140 0.23 20.84 18.17
C TYR A 140 1.71 20.49 18.43
N SER A 141 1.96 19.32 19.00
CA SER A 141 3.29 18.73 19.08
C SER A 141 3.61 17.99 17.79
N VAL A 142 4.82 18.16 17.28
CA VAL A 142 5.32 17.48 16.08
C VAL A 142 6.43 16.50 16.47
N ALA A 143 6.54 15.40 15.74
CA ALA A 143 7.68 14.51 15.86
C ALA A 143 8.89 15.13 15.14
N ILE A 144 10.09 14.90 15.68
CA ILE A 144 11.33 15.38 15.08
C ILE A 144 12.18 14.17 14.72
N GLY A 145 12.58 14.10 13.46
CA GLY A 145 13.43 13.04 12.93
C GLY A 145 14.09 13.48 11.63
N ASP A 146 14.95 12.66 11.08
CA ASP A 146 15.59 12.94 9.81
C ASP A 146 15.00 12.13 8.64
N CYS A 147 15.75 11.88 7.57
CA CYS A 147 15.17 11.35 6.36
C CYS A 147 14.61 9.93 6.49
N GLU A 148 15.32 9.03 7.18
CA GLU A 148 14.85 7.66 7.36
C GLU A 148 13.68 7.56 8.33
N ASP A 149 13.64 8.35 9.37
CA ASP A 149 12.55 8.35 10.36
C ASP A 149 11.23 8.73 9.72
N LEU A 150 11.25 9.82 8.94
CA LEU A 150 10.09 10.29 8.20
C LEU A 150 9.70 9.30 7.10
N ALA A 151 10.70 8.66 6.47
CA ALA A 151 10.47 7.63 5.48
C ALA A 151 9.82 6.38 6.10
N PHE A 152 10.27 5.89 7.26
CA PHE A 152 9.70 4.73 7.93
C PHE A 152 8.27 4.97 8.39
N LEU A 153 7.99 6.13 8.98
CA LEU A 153 6.62 6.53 9.32
C LEU A 153 5.72 6.52 8.08
N CYS A 154 6.16 7.21 7.04
CA CYS A 154 5.39 7.35 5.80
C CYS A 154 5.18 5.99 5.12
N ALA A 155 6.21 5.13 5.06
CA ALA A 155 6.13 3.77 4.53
C ALA A 155 5.08 2.93 5.25
N THR A 156 5.08 2.98 6.58
CA THR A 156 4.14 2.23 7.42
C THR A 156 2.70 2.67 7.15
N LEU A 157 2.45 3.99 7.06
CA LEU A 157 1.12 4.51 6.74
C LEU A 157 0.65 4.07 5.35
N TYR A 158 1.54 4.09 4.35
CA TYR A 158 1.19 3.64 2.99
C TYR A 158 0.86 2.15 2.94
N ILE A 159 1.71 1.30 3.51
CA ILE A 159 1.46 -0.15 3.55
C ILE A 159 0.13 -0.46 4.25
N ALA A 160 -0.09 0.12 5.43
CA ALA A 160 -1.33 -0.07 6.19
C ALA A 160 -2.56 0.47 5.46
N SER A 161 -2.36 1.42 4.54
CA SER A 161 -3.41 1.95 3.69
C SER A 161 -3.58 1.21 2.35
N ASN A 162 -3.01 0.03 2.19
CA ASN A 162 -3.04 -0.79 0.97
C ASN A 162 -2.38 -0.11 -0.24
N ILE A 163 -1.30 0.63 -0.01
CA ILE A 163 -0.45 1.22 -1.03
C ILE A 163 0.93 0.58 -0.93
N GLU A 164 1.37 -0.05 -2.00
CA GLU A 164 2.67 -0.71 -2.03
C GLU A 164 3.80 0.31 -2.00
N VAL A 165 4.85 0.00 -1.24
CA VAL A 165 5.95 0.92 -0.92
C VAL A 165 7.29 0.24 -1.10
N ALA A 166 8.29 1.02 -1.47
CA ALA A 166 9.70 0.68 -1.37
C ALA A 166 10.46 1.85 -0.74
N LEU A 167 11.44 1.55 0.09
CA LEU A 167 12.44 2.52 0.51
C LEU A 167 13.46 2.68 -0.62
N VAL A 168 13.91 3.90 -0.87
CA VAL A 168 14.95 4.20 -1.84
C VAL A 168 16.06 4.99 -1.17
N GLU A 169 17.30 4.61 -1.47
CA GLU A 169 18.51 5.12 -0.83
C GLU A 169 19.42 5.82 -1.86
N PRO A 170 19.15 7.10 -2.20
CA PRO A 170 20.12 7.92 -2.92
C PRO A 170 21.23 8.39 -1.98
N PRO A 171 22.32 9.00 -2.48
CA PRO A 171 23.42 9.47 -1.63
C PRO A 171 22.96 10.39 -0.51
N GLU A 172 23.33 10.04 0.71
CA GLU A 172 23.08 10.84 1.92
C GLU A 172 21.58 11.13 2.18
N HIS A 173 20.70 10.22 1.73
CA HIS A 173 19.26 10.40 1.85
C HIS A 173 18.50 9.08 1.85
N VAL A 174 17.30 9.07 2.46
CA VAL A 174 16.29 8.01 2.36
C VAL A 174 14.97 8.64 1.99
N ALA A 175 14.33 8.08 0.97
CA ALA A 175 12.99 8.47 0.55
C ALA A 175 12.17 7.21 0.22
N LEU A 176 11.02 7.40 -0.41
CA LEU A 176 10.10 6.31 -0.75
C LEU A 176 9.77 6.32 -2.24
N LEU A 177 9.43 5.14 -2.72
CA LEU A 177 8.62 4.94 -3.91
C LEU A 177 7.31 4.28 -3.51
N ILE A 178 6.20 4.72 -4.08
CA ILE A 178 4.91 4.04 -3.96
C ILE A 178 4.39 3.61 -5.32
N TRP A 179 3.75 2.43 -5.37
CA TRP A 179 3.11 1.95 -6.59
C TRP A 179 1.75 2.63 -6.78
N LEU A 180 1.72 3.64 -7.68
CA LEU A 180 0.52 4.43 -7.97
C LEU A 180 0.47 4.81 -9.47
N PRO A 181 0.33 3.82 -10.38
CA PRO A 181 0.40 4.04 -11.82
C PRO A 181 -0.71 4.94 -12.36
N GLU A 182 -1.80 5.09 -11.63
CA GLU A 182 -2.92 5.98 -11.97
C GLU A 182 -2.69 7.45 -11.62
N TYR A 183 -1.56 7.83 -11.01
CA TYR A 183 -1.24 9.20 -10.66
C TYR A 183 -0.60 9.94 -11.81
N ASP A 184 -1.29 10.94 -12.37
CA ASP A 184 -0.88 11.62 -13.62
C ASP A 184 0.11 12.79 -13.42
N ASN A 185 0.37 13.23 -12.19
CA ASN A 185 1.14 14.45 -11.90
C ASN A 185 2.59 14.19 -11.46
N ALA A 186 3.06 12.96 -11.48
CA ALA A 186 4.46 12.67 -11.18
C ALA A 186 5.39 13.26 -12.25
N ASN A 187 6.51 13.87 -11.82
CA ASN A 187 7.51 14.37 -12.75
C ASN A 187 8.41 13.26 -13.32
N TYR A 188 8.42 12.08 -12.66
CA TYR A 188 9.14 10.89 -13.07
C TYR A 188 8.41 9.63 -12.60
N TYR A 189 8.46 8.56 -13.42
CA TYR A 189 7.93 7.23 -13.08
C TYR A 189 9.06 6.24 -13.07
N TRP A 190 9.26 5.62 -11.93
CA TRP A 190 10.29 4.62 -11.71
C TRP A 190 9.81 3.23 -12.10
N ASP A 191 10.77 2.40 -12.46
CA ASP A 191 10.58 0.97 -12.72
C ASP A 191 11.47 0.20 -11.74
N ILE A 192 10.88 -0.70 -10.97
CA ILE A 192 11.64 -1.57 -10.07
C ILE A 192 11.85 -2.90 -10.79
N PRO A 193 13.10 -3.27 -11.10
CA PRO A 193 13.37 -4.51 -11.81
C PRO A 193 12.81 -5.73 -11.08
N ASP A 194 12.24 -6.67 -11.84
CA ASP A 194 11.78 -7.97 -11.39
C ASP A 194 10.59 -7.97 -10.40
N ASP A 195 9.94 -6.83 -10.16
CA ASP A 195 8.74 -6.76 -9.31
C ASP A 195 7.46 -7.24 -10.01
N GLY A 196 7.54 -7.53 -11.31
CA GLY A 196 6.44 -8.02 -12.13
C GLY A 196 5.42 -6.96 -12.53
N LYS A 197 5.74 -5.69 -12.36
CA LYS A 197 4.92 -4.54 -12.72
C LYS A 197 5.52 -3.78 -13.91
N GLU A 198 4.68 -2.97 -14.54
CA GLU A 198 5.15 -1.96 -15.50
C GLU A 198 5.63 -0.71 -14.73
N SER A 199 6.23 0.25 -15.41
CA SER A 199 6.59 1.55 -14.83
C SER A 199 5.36 2.22 -14.19
N GLY A 200 5.50 2.74 -12.98
CA GLY A 200 4.37 3.31 -12.23
C GLY A 200 4.68 3.61 -10.77
N TRP A 201 5.90 3.34 -10.35
CA TRP A 201 6.39 3.79 -9.06
C TRP A 201 6.65 5.29 -9.09
N ILE A 202 6.16 6.02 -8.11
CA ILE A 202 6.33 7.47 -7.98
C ILE A 202 7.03 7.81 -6.67
N TRP A 203 7.81 8.88 -6.70
CA TRP A 203 8.59 9.35 -5.55
C TRP A 203 7.70 9.97 -4.47
N VAL A 204 8.06 9.72 -3.23
CA VAL A 204 7.48 10.37 -2.05
C VAL A 204 8.62 10.99 -1.24
N GLU A 205 8.62 12.32 -1.19
CA GLU A 205 9.58 13.10 -0.42
C GLU A 205 8.94 13.58 0.87
N ALA A 206 9.21 12.86 1.95
CA ALA A 206 8.60 13.16 3.24
C ALA A 206 9.28 14.32 4.00
N THR A 207 10.56 14.62 3.69
CA THR A 207 11.40 15.56 4.45
C THR A 207 11.12 17.04 4.19
N GLY A 208 10.31 17.37 3.20
CA GLY A 208 10.03 18.77 2.88
C GLY A 208 8.62 19.18 3.25
N GLU A 209 8.44 20.40 3.79
CA GLU A 209 7.15 20.91 4.27
C GLU A 209 6.03 20.98 3.22
N ALA A 210 6.34 20.91 1.93
CA ALA A 210 5.36 21.07 0.86
C ALA A 210 5.77 20.39 -0.46
N ASN A 211 6.59 19.35 -0.43
CA ASN A 211 6.89 18.58 -1.62
C ASN A 211 5.64 17.82 -2.08
N PRO A 212 5.19 18.01 -3.33
CA PRO A 212 4.01 17.31 -3.79
C PRO A 212 4.29 15.83 -4.02
N LEU A 213 3.27 15.01 -3.91
CA LEU A 213 3.34 13.61 -4.28
C LEU A 213 3.86 13.45 -5.73
N GLY A 214 4.71 12.47 -5.97
CA GLY A 214 5.30 12.19 -7.29
C GLY A 214 6.39 13.17 -7.73
N TRP A 215 6.87 14.04 -6.85
CA TRP A 215 7.98 14.92 -7.14
C TRP A 215 9.32 14.25 -6.79
N THR A 216 10.03 13.79 -7.81
CA THR A 216 11.41 13.34 -7.68
C THR A 216 12.33 14.55 -7.73
N PRO A 217 13.20 14.77 -6.72
CA PRO A 217 14.20 15.82 -6.76
C PRO A 217 15.11 15.69 -8.01
N PRO A 218 15.46 16.81 -8.67
CA PRO A 218 16.27 16.74 -9.90
C PRO A 218 17.60 16.00 -9.75
N ASP A 219 18.22 16.10 -8.58
CA ASP A 219 19.50 15.47 -8.29
C ASP A 219 19.40 13.95 -8.14
N PHE A 220 18.18 13.42 -7.99
CA PHE A 220 17.90 11.99 -7.81
C PHE A 220 17.19 11.36 -9.02
N SER A 221 16.95 12.10 -10.10
CA SER A 221 16.14 11.63 -11.24
C SER A 221 16.88 10.71 -12.21
N ASP A 222 18.19 10.55 -12.13
CA ASP A 222 19.03 9.82 -13.08
C ASP A 222 19.98 8.79 -12.46
N GLY A 223 19.79 8.43 -11.19
CA GLY A 223 20.64 7.48 -10.48
C GLY A 223 20.10 6.06 -10.43
N ASP A 224 21.02 5.12 -10.26
CA ASP A 224 20.71 3.74 -9.84
C ASP A 224 20.85 3.69 -8.32
N TRP A 225 19.73 3.69 -7.61
CA TRP A 225 19.70 3.71 -6.15
C TRP A 225 19.38 2.32 -5.59
N ASN A 226 19.82 2.03 -4.39
CA ASN A 226 19.36 0.86 -3.68
C ASN A 226 17.87 1.00 -3.37
N ILE A 227 17.11 -0.05 -3.64
CA ILE A 227 15.66 -0.10 -3.43
C ILE A 227 15.35 -1.31 -2.56
N PHE A 228 14.59 -1.08 -1.50
CA PHE A 228 14.15 -2.10 -0.56
C PHE A 228 12.63 -2.16 -0.59
N LEU A 229 12.09 -3.17 -1.26
CA LEU A 229 10.66 -3.44 -1.25
C LEU A 229 10.20 -3.76 0.18
N VAL A 230 9.14 -3.10 0.63
CA VAL A 230 8.55 -3.28 1.95
C VAL A 230 7.27 -4.08 1.81
N GLY A 231 7.11 -5.14 2.60
CA GLY A 231 5.95 -6.03 2.55
C GLY A 231 6.04 -7.08 1.47
N PHE A 232 5.05 -7.17 0.59
CA PHE A 232 5.00 -8.19 -0.45
C PHE A 232 5.68 -7.69 -1.74
N SER A 233 6.79 -8.31 -2.13
CA SER A 233 7.49 -8.05 -3.39
C SER A 233 6.72 -8.55 -4.61
N LYS A 234 5.79 -9.50 -4.40
CA LYS A 234 4.91 -10.01 -5.44
C LYS A 234 3.60 -10.48 -4.84
N PHE A 235 2.49 -9.99 -5.40
CA PHE A 235 1.17 -10.46 -5.06
C PHE A 235 0.26 -10.39 -6.29
N SER A 236 0.04 -11.50 -6.95
CA SER A 236 -0.86 -11.59 -8.11
C SER A 236 -1.88 -12.69 -7.91
N VAL A 237 -3.12 -12.41 -8.33
CA VAL A 237 -4.24 -13.34 -8.23
C VAL A 237 -4.81 -13.62 -9.61
N ASP A 238 -5.04 -14.87 -9.90
CA ASP A 238 -5.62 -15.35 -11.12
C ASP A 238 -6.68 -16.42 -10.86
N TYR A 239 -7.54 -16.70 -11.86
CA TYR A 239 -8.57 -17.74 -11.74
C TYR A 239 -8.76 -18.53 -13.03
N SER A 240 -9.24 -19.75 -12.90
CA SER A 240 -9.50 -20.67 -14.02
C SER A 240 -10.77 -21.48 -13.75
N PRO A 241 -11.64 -21.68 -14.76
CA PRO A 241 -11.54 -21.17 -16.13
C PRO A 241 -11.81 -19.65 -16.22
N LYS A 242 -11.23 -18.97 -17.23
CA LYS A 242 -11.42 -17.52 -17.42
C LYS A 242 -12.87 -17.11 -17.74
N TYR A 243 -13.65 -18.02 -18.24
CA TYR A 243 -15.08 -17.87 -18.54
C TYR A 243 -15.86 -19.01 -17.89
N PRO A 244 -16.03 -18.98 -16.56
CA PRO A 244 -16.65 -20.06 -15.82
C PRO A 244 -18.14 -20.18 -16.17
N LYS A 245 -18.60 -21.42 -16.30
CA LYS A 245 -20.00 -21.77 -16.52
C LYS A 245 -20.60 -22.33 -15.22
N ALA A 246 -21.92 -22.51 -15.21
CA ALA A 246 -22.63 -23.01 -14.03
C ALA A 246 -22.17 -24.39 -13.55
N GLU A 247 -21.62 -25.21 -14.45
CA GLU A 247 -21.08 -26.54 -14.14
C GLU A 247 -19.63 -26.53 -13.62
N ASP A 248 -18.93 -25.40 -13.73
CA ASP A 248 -17.50 -25.29 -13.40
C ASP A 248 -17.28 -24.90 -11.93
N ASP A 249 -16.36 -25.60 -11.27
CA ASP A 249 -15.70 -25.07 -10.10
C ASP A 249 -14.63 -24.07 -10.55
N VAL A 250 -14.46 -22.96 -9.81
CA VAL A 250 -13.48 -21.94 -10.13
C VAL A 250 -12.26 -22.09 -9.20
N ILE A 251 -11.11 -22.33 -9.81
CA ILE A 251 -9.85 -22.41 -9.11
C ILE A 251 -9.24 -21.02 -9.06
N VAL A 252 -9.04 -20.47 -7.86
CA VAL A 252 -8.33 -19.21 -7.62
C VAL A 252 -6.90 -19.53 -7.21
N ARG A 253 -5.94 -18.85 -7.84
CA ARG A 253 -4.50 -19.00 -7.54
C ARG A 253 -3.92 -17.66 -7.21
N ALA A 254 -3.08 -17.65 -6.18
CA ALA A 254 -2.30 -16.49 -5.77
C ALA A 254 -0.81 -16.82 -5.80
N THR A 255 -0.04 -16.04 -6.52
CA THR A 255 1.43 -16.09 -6.46
C THR A 255 1.88 -14.96 -5.55
N ILE A 256 2.52 -15.31 -4.44
CA ILE A 256 2.84 -14.36 -3.37
C ILE A 256 4.28 -14.60 -2.92
N GLU A 257 5.05 -13.52 -2.90
CA GLU A 257 6.42 -13.49 -2.37
C GLU A 257 6.49 -12.30 -1.40
N SER A 258 7.02 -12.50 -0.21
CA SER A 258 7.28 -11.43 0.74
C SER A 258 8.75 -11.06 0.69
N ALA A 259 9.04 -9.77 0.70
CA ALA A 259 10.41 -9.25 0.80
C ALA A 259 10.93 -9.28 2.25
N THR A 260 10.04 -9.40 3.23
CA THR A 260 10.36 -9.28 4.66
C THR A 260 10.55 -10.62 5.35
N SER A 261 9.67 -11.58 5.09
CA SER A 261 9.74 -12.89 5.71
C SER A 261 8.95 -13.96 4.93
N THR A 262 8.87 -15.18 5.46
CA THR A 262 8.05 -16.24 4.87
C THR A 262 6.56 -15.98 5.05
N ILE A 263 5.76 -16.37 4.05
CA ILE A 263 4.30 -16.28 4.13
C ILE A 263 3.78 -17.17 5.26
N ASN A 264 3.00 -16.59 6.15
CA ASN A 264 2.38 -17.26 7.28
C ASN A 264 1.00 -17.82 6.92
N THR A 265 0.10 -16.96 6.44
CA THR A 265 -1.29 -17.32 6.13
C THR A 265 -1.71 -16.74 4.80
N VAL A 266 -2.50 -17.52 4.02
CA VAL A 266 -3.19 -17.03 2.83
C VAL A 266 -4.61 -17.59 2.85
N PHE A 267 -5.59 -16.72 2.70
CA PHE A 267 -6.97 -17.13 2.59
C PHE A 267 -7.74 -16.33 1.53
N LEU A 268 -8.75 -16.96 0.98
CA LEU A 268 -9.65 -16.38 -0.01
C LEU A 268 -10.98 -16.08 0.66
N ASN A 269 -11.40 -14.83 0.61
CA ASN A 269 -12.77 -14.44 0.90
C ASN A 269 -13.50 -14.26 -0.43
N TYR A 270 -14.58 -15.01 -0.68
CA TYR A 270 -15.42 -14.80 -1.84
C TYR A 270 -16.83 -14.39 -1.44
N GLN A 271 -17.40 -13.44 -2.16
CA GLN A 271 -18.69 -12.85 -1.90
C GLN A 271 -19.63 -13.06 -3.09
N ILE A 272 -20.86 -13.48 -2.78
CA ILE A 272 -21.98 -13.61 -3.72
C ILE A 272 -23.17 -12.87 -3.13
N GLY A 273 -23.53 -11.73 -3.73
CA GLY A 273 -24.54 -10.84 -3.16
C GLY A 273 -24.14 -10.36 -1.76
N SER A 274 -24.94 -10.68 -0.74
CA SER A 274 -24.66 -10.38 0.67
C SER A 274 -23.94 -11.51 1.43
N ASN A 275 -23.73 -12.66 0.81
CA ASN A 275 -23.11 -13.81 1.45
C ASN A 275 -21.62 -13.81 1.19
N SER A 276 -20.83 -13.94 2.25
CA SER A 276 -19.37 -14.05 2.20
C SER A 276 -18.92 -15.37 2.81
N GLN A 277 -17.91 -15.98 2.21
CA GLN A 277 -17.26 -17.21 2.71
C GLN A 277 -15.75 -17.07 2.64
N GLU A 278 -15.07 -17.52 3.69
CA GLU A 278 -13.62 -17.55 3.79
C GLU A 278 -13.12 -18.98 3.62
N ILE A 279 -12.09 -19.16 2.78
CA ILE A 279 -11.46 -20.45 2.50
C ILE A 279 -9.94 -20.29 2.66
N PRO A 280 -9.27 -21.11 3.51
CA PRO A 280 -7.83 -21.14 3.54
C PRO A 280 -7.27 -21.62 2.19
N MET A 281 -6.27 -20.94 1.66
CA MET A 281 -5.61 -21.33 0.43
C MET A 281 -4.49 -22.32 0.71
N ILE A 282 -4.38 -23.35 -0.13
CA ILE A 282 -3.41 -24.44 0.01
C ILE A 282 -2.12 -24.06 -0.71
N ASN A 283 -0.99 -24.06 0.00
CA ASN A 283 0.33 -23.86 -0.59
C ASN A 283 0.68 -25.03 -1.53
N LYS A 284 1.00 -24.72 -2.79
CA LYS A 284 1.42 -25.65 -3.86
C LYS A 284 2.90 -25.47 -4.23
N GLY A 285 3.67 -24.76 -3.42
CA GLY A 285 5.08 -24.44 -3.64
C GLY A 285 5.25 -23.10 -4.35
N LEU A 286 4.85 -22.99 -5.61
CA LEU A 286 4.99 -21.75 -6.41
C LEU A 286 3.79 -20.81 -6.31
N TYR A 287 2.67 -21.28 -5.77
CA TYR A 287 1.44 -20.52 -5.64
C TYR A 287 0.56 -21.12 -4.54
N TYR A 288 -0.42 -20.33 -4.12
CA TYR A 288 -1.51 -20.77 -3.24
C TYR A 288 -2.77 -21.00 -4.06
N GLU A 289 -3.60 -21.98 -3.67
CA GLU A 289 -4.77 -22.39 -4.43
C GLU A 289 -5.99 -22.60 -3.53
N ALA A 290 -7.14 -22.09 -3.94
CA ALA A 290 -8.44 -22.41 -3.37
C ALA A 290 -9.45 -22.69 -4.48
N VAL A 291 -10.51 -23.43 -4.14
CA VAL A 291 -11.60 -23.78 -5.10
C VAL A 291 -12.90 -23.17 -4.61
N ILE A 292 -13.52 -22.37 -5.48
CA ILE A 292 -14.89 -21.87 -5.29
C ILE A 292 -15.82 -22.85 -5.96
N PRO A 293 -16.80 -23.42 -5.26
CA PRO A 293 -17.78 -24.33 -5.86
C PRO A 293 -18.59 -23.65 -6.96
N LYS A 294 -19.07 -24.44 -7.89
CA LYS A 294 -19.97 -24.01 -8.97
C LYS A 294 -21.13 -23.13 -8.48
N GLN A 295 -21.45 -22.13 -9.29
CA GLN A 295 -22.50 -21.15 -9.03
C GLN A 295 -23.48 -21.08 -10.21
N GLU A 296 -24.64 -20.52 -10.00
CA GLU A 296 -25.65 -20.34 -11.07
C GLU A 296 -25.20 -19.32 -12.12
N ASP A 297 -25.68 -19.48 -13.37
CA ASP A 297 -25.44 -18.51 -14.44
C ASP A 297 -25.92 -17.11 -14.05
N GLY A 298 -25.13 -16.10 -14.41
CA GLY A 298 -25.37 -14.70 -14.08
C GLY A 298 -24.90 -14.30 -12.68
N THR A 299 -24.39 -15.24 -11.87
CA THR A 299 -23.84 -14.93 -10.55
C THR A 299 -22.56 -14.11 -10.68
N LYS A 300 -22.55 -12.91 -10.08
CA LYS A 300 -21.32 -12.11 -9.89
C LYS A 300 -20.62 -12.58 -8.63
N VAL A 301 -19.36 -12.94 -8.75
CA VAL A 301 -18.48 -13.36 -7.64
C VAL A 301 -17.37 -12.34 -7.50
N THR A 302 -17.22 -11.83 -6.30
CA THR A 302 -16.09 -10.98 -5.89
C THR A 302 -15.18 -11.81 -4.99
N CYS A 303 -13.91 -11.89 -5.33
CA CYS A 303 -12.91 -12.62 -4.59
C CYS A 303 -11.86 -11.66 -4.06
N THR A 304 -11.55 -11.75 -2.77
CA THR A 304 -10.43 -11.04 -2.15
C THR A 304 -9.49 -12.08 -1.55
N VAL A 305 -8.25 -12.11 -2.01
CA VAL A 305 -7.21 -12.94 -1.44
C VAL A 305 -6.43 -12.10 -0.46
N TYR A 306 -6.31 -12.57 0.76
CA TYR A 306 -5.52 -11.97 1.83
C TYR A 306 -4.28 -12.79 2.07
N ALA A 307 -3.16 -12.13 2.26
CA ALA A 307 -1.90 -12.74 2.64
C ALA A 307 -1.31 -12.05 3.87
N ARG A 308 -0.62 -12.83 4.70
CA ARG A 308 0.09 -12.36 5.88
C ARG A 308 1.39 -13.14 6.01
N ASP A 309 2.48 -12.47 6.29
CA ASP A 309 3.76 -13.11 6.55
C ASP A 309 4.05 -13.26 8.05
N TYR A 310 5.21 -13.81 8.43
CA TYR A 310 5.58 -14.01 9.84
C TYR A 310 6.04 -12.71 10.54
N LYS A 311 6.24 -11.63 9.80
CA LYS A 311 6.45 -10.28 10.33
C LYS A 311 5.14 -9.47 10.39
N GLU A 312 4.01 -10.16 10.20
CA GLU A 312 2.65 -9.62 10.28
C GLU A 312 2.27 -8.64 9.16
N PHE A 313 3.11 -8.46 8.13
CA PHE A 313 2.70 -7.76 6.93
C PHE A 313 1.45 -8.38 6.34
N THR A 314 0.46 -7.57 6.04
CA THR A 314 -0.78 -7.98 5.39
C THR A 314 -0.97 -7.23 4.08
N SER A 315 -1.49 -7.91 3.08
CA SER A 315 -1.92 -7.29 1.83
C SER A 315 -3.07 -8.07 1.26
N GLU A 316 -3.82 -7.46 0.34
CA GLU A 316 -4.94 -8.09 -0.33
C GLU A 316 -4.96 -7.78 -1.83
N GLN A 317 -5.50 -8.73 -2.59
CA GLN A 317 -5.77 -8.57 -4.02
C GLN A 317 -7.19 -9.00 -4.34
N LYS A 318 -7.89 -8.17 -5.12
CA LYS A 318 -9.29 -8.37 -5.48
C LYS A 318 -9.46 -8.70 -6.95
N ILE A 319 -10.27 -9.71 -7.23
CA ILE A 319 -10.69 -10.06 -8.58
C ILE A 319 -12.22 -10.24 -8.62
N GLU A 320 -12.82 -10.02 -9.78
CA GLU A 320 -14.25 -10.21 -9.99
C GLU A 320 -14.50 -10.98 -11.30
N TYR A 321 -15.52 -11.82 -11.29
CA TYR A 321 -16.00 -12.50 -12.50
C TYR A 321 -17.50 -12.78 -12.41
N THR A 322 -18.10 -13.12 -13.56
CA THR A 322 -19.50 -13.49 -13.63
C THR A 322 -19.63 -14.85 -14.31
N ILE A 323 -20.43 -15.73 -13.72
CA ILE A 323 -20.71 -17.07 -14.26
C ILE A 323 -21.54 -16.94 -15.55
N GLY A 324 -21.19 -17.74 -16.56
CA GLY A 324 -21.92 -17.79 -17.85
C GLY A 324 -21.64 -16.64 -18.81
N GLN A 325 -20.80 -15.66 -18.41
CA GLN A 325 -20.32 -14.64 -19.34
C GLN A 325 -19.18 -15.21 -20.21
N GLY A 326 -19.51 -15.58 -21.44
CA GLY A 326 -18.51 -15.94 -22.45
C GLY A 326 -17.71 -14.73 -22.93
N LEU A 327 -16.71 -14.99 -23.78
CA LEU A 327 -15.90 -13.95 -24.42
C LEU A 327 -16.81 -12.96 -25.15
N GLN A 328 -16.97 -11.75 -24.62
CA GLN A 328 -17.63 -10.67 -25.35
C GLN A 328 -16.65 -10.13 -26.38
N LEU A 329 -16.77 -10.60 -27.63
CA LEU A 329 -16.04 -9.95 -28.71
C LEU A 329 -16.52 -8.49 -28.82
N PRO A 330 -15.59 -7.53 -28.87
CA PRO A 330 -15.96 -6.14 -29.10
C PRO A 330 -16.89 -6.01 -30.31
N THR A 331 -17.94 -5.24 -30.21
CA THR A 331 -19.01 -5.13 -31.22
C THR A 331 -18.45 -4.79 -32.61
N TYR A 332 -17.38 -3.98 -32.66
CA TYR A 332 -16.70 -3.64 -33.91
C TYR A 332 -16.06 -4.85 -34.62
N LEU A 333 -15.60 -5.88 -33.88
CA LEU A 333 -15.06 -7.11 -34.51
C LEU A 333 -16.15 -7.95 -35.17
N LEU A 334 -17.35 -7.96 -34.60
CA LEU A 334 -18.51 -8.59 -35.20
C LEU A 334 -18.93 -7.84 -36.47
N GLU A 335 -18.94 -6.50 -36.44
CA GLU A 335 -19.27 -5.67 -37.60
C GLU A 335 -18.22 -5.83 -38.71
N VAL A 336 -16.93 -5.81 -38.40
CA VAL A 336 -15.85 -6.07 -39.37
C VAL A 336 -15.99 -7.50 -39.95
N GLY A 337 -16.29 -8.49 -39.14
CA GLY A 337 -16.51 -9.86 -39.58
C GLY A 337 -17.67 -9.98 -40.57
N VAL A 338 -18.81 -9.31 -40.31
CA VAL A 338 -19.98 -9.25 -41.22
C VAL A 338 -19.61 -8.55 -42.53
N ILE A 339 -18.90 -7.43 -42.48
CA ILE A 339 -18.46 -6.69 -43.68
C ILE A 339 -17.51 -7.56 -44.54
N LEU A 340 -16.53 -8.22 -43.92
CA LEU A 340 -15.64 -9.12 -44.66
C LEU A 340 -16.35 -10.30 -45.26
N PHE A 341 -17.35 -10.85 -44.59
CA PHE A 341 -18.20 -11.93 -45.12
C PHE A 341 -19.06 -11.49 -46.31
N ILE A 342 -19.63 -10.28 -46.25
CA ILE A 342 -20.39 -9.69 -47.38
C ILE A 342 -19.46 -9.45 -48.57
N ILE A 343 -18.27 -8.91 -48.36
CA ILE A 343 -17.26 -8.69 -49.42
C ILE A 343 -16.89 -10.03 -50.08
N LEU A 344 -16.66 -11.08 -49.29
CA LEU A 344 -16.36 -12.42 -49.80
C LEU A 344 -17.49 -12.97 -50.67
N ILE A 345 -18.77 -12.81 -50.26
CA ILE A 345 -19.94 -13.21 -51.07
C ILE A 345 -19.97 -12.43 -52.38
N ILE A 346 -19.78 -11.14 -52.37
CA ILE A 346 -19.76 -10.30 -53.56
C ILE A 346 -18.67 -10.77 -54.56
N ILE A 347 -17.46 -11.04 -54.04
CA ILE A 347 -16.34 -11.55 -54.86
C ILE A 347 -16.74 -12.91 -55.50
N LEU A 348 -17.35 -13.83 -54.77
CA LEU A 348 -17.74 -15.12 -55.26
C LEU A 348 -18.85 -15.01 -56.30
N VAL A 349 -19.82 -14.11 -56.15
CA VAL A 349 -20.88 -13.86 -57.14
C VAL A 349 -20.29 -13.25 -58.40
N LEU A 350 -19.41 -12.27 -58.32
CA LEU A 350 -18.77 -11.66 -59.47
C LEU A 350 -17.87 -12.65 -60.23
N ALA A 351 -17.16 -13.52 -59.53
CA ALA A 351 -16.32 -14.55 -60.11
C ALA A 351 -17.14 -15.62 -60.87
N ASN A 352 -18.38 -15.91 -60.41
CA ASN A 352 -19.29 -16.83 -61.08
C ASN A 352 -20.09 -16.21 -62.24
N SER A 353 -20.27 -14.89 -62.26
CA SER A 353 -20.95 -14.17 -63.36
C SER A 353 -20.04 -13.83 -64.53
N SER A 354 -18.72 -14.07 -64.41
CA SER A 354 -17.71 -13.85 -65.46
C SER A 354 -17.32 -15.14 -66.20
N LYS A 355 -18.04 -16.22 -65.97
CA LYS A 355 -18.01 -17.45 -66.77
C LYS A 355 -19.28 -17.56 -67.60
#